data_6241c4a0ed98b124d7016fb2a27cdeaf
#
_entry.id   6241c4a0ed98b124d7016fb2a27cdeaf
#
_cell.length_a   1.000
_cell.length_b   1.000
_cell.length_c   1.000
_cell.angle_alpha   90.00
_cell.angle_beta   90.00
_cell.angle_gamma   90.00
#
_symmetry.space_group_name_H-M   'P 1'
#
loop_
_entity.id
_entity.type
_entity.pdbx_description
1 polymer ?
#
loop_
_entity_poly.entity_id
_entity_poly.type
_entity_poly.pdbx_seq_one_letter_code
_entity_poly.pdbx_strand_id
1 'polypeptide(L)'
;MSMNQSNNQIIKNNLLIICRGAGDLATGIIHRLHRAGHRVIALETDYPAAIRRQVSFCEAVYDGSAAVEGVTARLVPVLTDTETYTEIDAEIDAESATETYSGINDTPAAHIASEKWDRSAIEAVLEAGEVPLLIDPKGESIALLKPDVVVDAIIAKKNLGTTIDMAPLVIGVGPGFTAGHDVHLVIESMRGHNLARIITDGMAQPNT
;
A
#
# COMPACT_ATOMS: atom_id res chain seq x y z
N MET A 1 48.21 -16.68 -7.84
CA MET A 1 47.14 -16.16 -8.72
C MET A 1 45.81 -16.55 -8.12
N SER A 2 45.22 -15.68 -7.35
CA SER A 2 43.93 -15.89 -6.67
C SER A 2 42.83 -15.32 -7.57
N MET A 3 41.97 -16.17 -8.12
CA MET A 3 40.84 -15.75 -8.93
C MET A 3 39.79 -15.15 -8.02
N ASN A 4 39.49 -13.90 -8.28
CA ASN A 4 38.39 -13.13 -7.72
C ASN A 4 37.07 -13.82 -8.10
N GLN A 5 36.42 -14.48 -7.14
CA GLN A 5 35.03 -14.93 -7.32
C GLN A 5 34.15 -13.70 -7.20
N SER A 6 33.73 -13.19 -8.35
CA SER A 6 32.73 -12.15 -8.47
C SER A 6 31.44 -12.63 -7.78
N ASN A 7 31.05 -11.96 -6.71
CA ASN A 7 29.75 -12.09 -6.08
C ASN A 7 28.66 -11.71 -7.12
N ASN A 8 28.22 -12.68 -7.88
CA ASN A 8 27.01 -12.57 -8.69
C ASN A 8 25.83 -12.71 -7.71
N GLN A 9 25.53 -11.65 -6.98
CA GLN A 9 24.27 -11.58 -6.24
C GLN A 9 23.16 -11.65 -7.28
N ILE A 10 22.52 -12.82 -7.36
CA ILE A 10 21.30 -13.02 -8.14
C ILE A 10 20.30 -12.00 -7.60
N ILE A 11 20.06 -10.93 -8.36
CA ILE A 11 19.01 -9.96 -8.06
C ILE A 11 17.72 -10.78 -7.98
N LYS A 12 17.09 -10.81 -6.82
CA LYS A 12 15.84 -11.50 -6.58
C LYS A 12 14.76 -10.80 -7.41
N ASN A 13 14.49 -11.31 -8.62
CA ASN A 13 13.56 -10.71 -9.59
C ASN A 13 12.07 -10.85 -9.20
N ASN A 14 11.77 -11.22 -7.94
CA ASN A 14 10.41 -11.44 -7.47
C ASN A 14 10.26 -10.89 -6.03
N LEU A 15 10.46 -9.57 -5.89
CA LEU A 15 10.24 -8.90 -4.61
C LEU A 15 8.74 -8.73 -4.36
N LEU A 16 8.32 -8.83 -3.11
CA LEU A 16 7.02 -8.35 -2.68
C LEU A 16 7.11 -6.86 -2.38
N ILE A 17 6.37 -6.06 -3.14
CA ILE A 17 6.38 -4.61 -3.05
C ILE A 17 4.97 -4.13 -2.70
N ILE A 18 4.85 -3.33 -1.65
CA ILE A 18 3.61 -2.62 -1.34
C ILE A 18 3.73 -1.17 -1.77
N CYS A 19 2.78 -0.71 -2.60
CA CYS A 19 2.66 0.67 -2.99
C CYS A 19 1.50 1.33 -2.23
N ARG A 20 1.77 2.35 -1.43
CA ARG A 20 0.78 3.19 -0.78
C ARG A 20 0.32 4.25 -1.77
N GLY A 21 -0.98 4.22 -2.11
CA GLY A 21 -1.59 5.00 -3.17
C GLY A 21 -1.74 4.22 -4.48
N ALA A 22 -2.87 4.41 -5.17
CA ALA A 22 -3.20 3.83 -6.47
C ALA A 22 -3.77 4.86 -7.46
N GLY A 23 -3.54 6.15 -7.21
CA GLY A 23 -3.84 7.24 -8.14
C GLY A 23 -2.97 7.16 -9.41
N ASP A 24 -3.13 8.11 -10.33
CA ASP A 24 -2.48 8.07 -11.65
C ASP A 24 -0.94 7.98 -11.62
N LEU A 25 -0.27 8.71 -10.72
CA LEU A 25 1.19 8.62 -10.57
C LEU A 25 1.62 7.30 -9.93
N ALA A 26 0.93 6.88 -8.88
CA ALA A 26 1.18 5.59 -8.23
C ALA A 26 0.94 4.43 -9.21
N THR A 27 -0.09 4.50 -10.05
CA THR A 27 -0.38 3.51 -11.09
C THR A 27 0.78 3.35 -12.05
N GLY A 28 1.42 4.44 -12.48
CA GLY A 28 2.61 4.39 -13.33
C GLY A 28 3.77 3.65 -12.67
N ILE A 29 3.98 3.84 -11.37
CA ILE A 29 4.99 3.13 -10.57
C ILE A 29 4.64 1.65 -10.46
N ILE A 30 3.41 1.33 -10.01
CA ILE A 30 2.90 -0.04 -9.86
C ILE A 30 3.03 -0.80 -11.19
N HIS A 31 2.57 -0.19 -12.29
CA HIS A 31 2.66 -0.77 -13.62
C HIS A 31 4.11 -1.14 -14.00
N ARG A 32 5.07 -0.25 -13.78
CA ARG A 32 6.49 -0.50 -14.10
C ARG A 32 7.10 -1.58 -13.23
N LEU A 33 6.80 -1.60 -11.94
CA LEU A 33 7.28 -2.64 -11.01
C LEU A 33 6.69 -4.01 -11.34
N HIS A 34 5.39 -4.08 -11.63
CA HIS A 34 4.71 -5.29 -12.06
C HIS A 34 5.29 -5.82 -13.38
N ARG A 35 5.48 -4.96 -14.40
CA ARG A 35 6.10 -5.32 -15.68
C ARG A 35 7.57 -5.72 -15.56
N ALA A 36 8.24 -5.33 -14.49
CA ALA A 36 9.59 -5.79 -14.15
C ALA A 36 9.61 -7.18 -13.49
N GLY A 37 8.44 -7.80 -13.26
CA GLY A 37 8.32 -9.15 -12.70
C GLY A 37 8.26 -9.20 -11.18
N HIS A 38 7.95 -8.06 -10.52
CA HIS A 38 7.74 -8.03 -9.08
C HIS A 38 6.27 -8.32 -8.72
N ARG A 39 6.05 -8.84 -7.52
CA ARG A 39 4.74 -8.99 -6.91
C ARG A 39 4.37 -7.67 -6.26
N VAL A 40 3.37 -6.99 -6.80
CA VAL A 40 3.01 -5.63 -6.33
C VAL A 40 1.60 -5.65 -5.76
N ILE A 41 1.43 -5.08 -4.56
CA ILE A 41 0.14 -4.86 -3.90
C ILE A 41 -0.06 -3.35 -3.78
N ALA A 42 -1.25 -2.86 -4.10
CA ALA A 42 -1.63 -1.46 -3.95
C ALA A 42 -2.50 -1.25 -2.72
N LEU A 43 -2.22 -0.19 -1.95
CA LEU A 43 -3.07 0.25 -0.85
C LEU A 43 -3.74 1.57 -1.23
N GLU A 44 -5.04 1.67 -0.96
CA GLU A 44 -5.78 2.89 -1.27
C GLU A 44 -6.79 3.22 -0.17
N THR A 45 -7.37 4.41 -0.23
CA THR A 45 -8.49 4.82 0.62
C THR A 45 -9.81 4.27 0.08
N ASP A 46 -10.84 4.28 0.90
CA ASP A 46 -12.21 3.89 0.55
C ASP A 46 -12.90 4.87 -0.41
N TYR A 47 -12.44 6.13 -0.48
CA TYR A 47 -12.96 7.17 -1.38
C TYR A 47 -11.82 7.88 -2.13
N PRO A 48 -11.16 7.20 -3.09
CA PRO A 48 -10.08 7.81 -3.84
C PRO A 48 -10.57 8.95 -4.75
N ALA A 49 -9.82 10.05 -4.76
CA ALA A 49 -10.17 11.27 -5.50
C ALA A 49 -9.23 11.52 -6.69
N ALA A 50 -8.90 10.49 -7.46
CA ALA A 50 -8.04 10.67 -8.64
C ALA A 50 -8.78 11.44 -9.75
N ILE A 51 -8.13 12.46 -10.32
CA ILE A 51 -8.70 13.27 -11.42
C ILE A 51 -8.75 12.44 -12.71
N ARG A 52 -7.73 11.62 -12.96
CA ARG A 52 -7.61 10.79 -14.17
C ARG A 52 -7.95 9.33 -13.86
N ARG A 53 -9.22 9.08 -13.52
CA ARG A 53 -9.72 7.77 -13.07
C ARG A 53 -9.45 6.65 -14.07
N GLN A 54 -9.63 6.89 -15.38
CA GLN A 54 -9.44 5.89 -16.44
C GLN A 54 -8.00 5.35 -16.59
N VAL A 55 -7.02 6.03 -16.00
CA VAL A 55 -5.62 5.61 -16.01
C VAL A 55 -5.09 5.40 -14.59
N SER A 56 -6.00 5.09 -13.66
CA SER A 56 -5.69 4.94 -12.23
C SER A 56 -6.24 3.62 -11.70
N PHE A 57 -5.40 2.84 -11.04
CA PHE A 57 -5.83 1.60 -10.41
C PHE A 57 -6.79 1.81 -9.24
N CYS A 58 -6.82 3.02 -8.65
CA CYS A 58 -7.79 3.35 -7.60
C CYS A 58 -9.25 3.23 -8.06
N GLU A 59 -9.52 3.21 -9.38
CA GLU A 59 -10.86 2.95 -9.90
C GLU A 59 -11.39 1.58 -9.50
N ALA A 60 -10.50 0.61 -9.24
CA ALA A 60 -10.88 -0.71 -8.75
C ALA A 60 -11.61 -0.68 -7.40
N VAL A 61 -11.47 0.39 -6.60
CA VAL A 61 -12.24 0.58 -5.35
C VAL A 61 -13.74 0.65 -5.64
N TYR A 62 -14.13 1.25 -6.78
CA TYR A 62 -15.53 1.42 -7.19
C TYR A 62 -16.04 0.27 -8.05
N ASP A 63 -15.22 -0.20 -9.00
CA ASP A 63 -15.63 -1.14 -10.05
C ASP A 63 -15.18 -2.59 -9.75
N GLY A 64 -14.51 -2.84 -8.61
CA GLY A 64 -13.95 -4.14 -8.25
C GLY A 64 -12.65 -4.47 -9.00
N SER A 65 -12.41 -3.88 -10.17
CA SER A 65 -11.15 -4.00 -10.91
C SER A 65 -10.92 -2.82 -11.83
N ALA A 66 -9.65 -2.54 -12.14
CA ALA A 66 -9.25 -1.51 -13.09
C ALA A 66 -8.07 -2.00 -13.93
N ALA A 67 -8.14 -1.83 -15.25
CA ALA A 67 -7.07 -2.23 -16.16
C ALA A 67 -6.41 -1.01 -16.81
N VAL A 68 -5.09 -0.94 -16.71
CA VAL A 68 -4.27 0.13 -17.32
C VAL A 68 -3.14 -0.52 -18.11
N GLU A 69 -3.08 -0.27 -19.41
CA GLU A 69 -2.02 -0.75 -20.32
C GLU A 69 -1.69 -2.25 -20.16
N GLY A 70 -2.73 -3.10 -20.03
CA GLY A 70 -2.60 -4.55 -19.94
C GLY A 70 -2.16 -5.09 -18.58
N VAL A 71 -2.16 -4.26 -17.54
CA VAL A 71 -2.05 -4.66 -16.13
C VAL A 71 -3.39 -4.42 -15.46
N THR A 72 -3.89 -5.39 -14.71
CA THR A 72 -5.16 -5.31 -13.97
C THR A 72 -4.88 -5.19 -12.48
N ALA A 73 -5.48 -4.21 -11.84
CA ALA A 73 -5.63 -4.18 -10.39
C ALA A 73 -7.01 -4.73 -10.00
N ARG A 74 -7.05 -5.54 -8.94
CA ARG A 74 -8.28 -6.16 -8.45
C ARG A 74 -8.48 -5.85 -6.97
N LEU A 75 -9.65 -5.33 -6.64
CA LEU A 75 -10.05 -5.11 -5.26
C LEU A 75 -10.14 -6.45 -4.53
N VAL A 76 -9.41 -6.57 -3.42
CA VAL A 76 -9.57 -7.66 -2.46
C VAL A 76 -10.55 -7.20 -1.40
N PRO A 77 -11.68 -7.89 -1.23
CA PRO A 77 -12.68 -7.49 -0.26
C PRO A 77 -12.13 -7.62 1.17
N VAL A 78 -12.60 -6.74 2.03
CA VAL A 78 -12.40 -6.85 3.48
C VAL A 78 -13.25 -8.01 3.98
N LEU A 79 -12.69 -8.87 4.85
CA LEU A 79 -13.48 -9.86 5.57
C LEU A 79 -14.42 -9.09 6.51
N THR A 80 -15.69 -9.04 6.14
CA THR A 80 -16.74 -8.63 7.07
C THR A 80 -17.16 -9.87 7.85
N ASP A 81 -17.20 -9.80 9.17
CA ASP A 81 -17.82 -10.83 10.00
C ASP A 81 -19.29 -10.99 9.60
N THR A 82 -19.53 -11.85 8.59
CA THR A 82 -20.89 -12.15 8.09
C THR A 82 -21.50 -13.28 8.91
N GLU A 83 -21.29 -13.30 10.21
CA GLU A 83 -21.99 -14.23 11.12
C GLU A 83 -22.58 -13.54 12.34
N THR A 84 -23.26 -12.39 12.19
CA THR A 84 -24.22 -11.93 13.23
C THR A 84 -25.16 -10.84 12.70
N TYR A 85 -25.85 -11.09 11.58
CA TYR A 85 -27.14 -10.47 11.32
C TYR A 85 -28.17 -11.57 11.06
N THR A 86 -28.41 -12.40 12.06
CA THR A 86 -29.74 -12.98 12.25
C THR A 86 -30.60 -11.85 12.76
N GLU A 87 -31.71 -11.64 12.07
CA GLU A 87 -32.80 -10.75 12.42
C GLU A 87 -33.04 -10.81 13.94
N ILE A 88 -32.61 -9.77 14.67
CA ILE A 88 -33.18 -9.48 15.98
C ILE A 88 -34.19 -8.39 15.70
N ASP A 89 -35.46 -8.84 15.77
CA ASP A 89 -36.65 -8.02 15.69
C ASP A 89 -36.52 -6.75 16.52
N ALA A 90 -37.01 -5.67 15.92
CA ALA A 90 -37.19 -4.38 16.53
C ALA A 90 -38.06 -4.48 17.79
N GLU A 91 -37.45 -4.48 18.95
CA GLU A 91 -38.03 -4.03 20.23
C GLU A 91 -36.92 -3.98 21.28
N ILE A 92 -36.20 -2.86 21.37
CA ILE A 92 -35.48 -2.48 22.61
C ILE A 92 -35.75 -1.01 22.88
N ASP A 93 -36.52 -0.83 23.94
CA ASP A 93 -36.79 0.47 24.57
C ASP A 93 -35.51 1.21 24.96
N ALA A 94 -35.56 2.53 24.75
CA ALA A 94 -34.51 3.48 25.07
C ALA A 94 -34.43 3.75 26.58
N GLU A 95 -33.86 2.87 27.37
CA GLU A 95 -33.42 3.17 28.74
C GLU A 95 -32.39 2.14 29.22
N SER A 96 -31.13 2.56 29.29
CA SER A 96 -30.00 1.96 29.99
C SER A 96 -28.75 1.77 29.10
N ALA A 97 -28.04 2.84 28.84
CA ALA A 97 -26.68 2.78 28.27
C ALA A 97 -25.74 3.64 29.12
N THR A 98 -25.38 3.15 30.29
CA THR A 98 -24.17 3.56 31.00
C THR A 98 -23.50 2.32 31.60
N GLU A 99 -22.75 1.61 30.79
CA GLU A 99 -21.68 0.75 31.30
C GLU A 99 -20.39 1.05 30.53
N THR A 100 -19.45 1.58 31.29
CA THR A 100 -18.06 1.86 30.95
C THR A 100 -17.35 0.58 30.49
N TYR A 101 -17.02 0.50 29.21
CA TYR A 101 -16.09 -0.49 28.70
C TYR A 101 -14.66 0.00 28.94
N SER A 102 -14.10 -0.35 30.10
CA SER A 102 -12.66 -0.25 30.35
C SER A 102 -12.05 -1.64 30.25
N GLY A 103 -11.23 -1.83 29.25
CA GLY A 103 -10.33 -2.97 29.17
C GLY A 103 -10.49 -3.79 27.90
N ILE A 104 -9.75 -3.45 26.85
CA ILE A 104 -9.02 -4.35 25.97
C ILE A 104 -8.05 -3.45 25.15
N ASN A 105 -6.85 -3.30 25.63
CA ASN A 105 -5.78 -2.69 24.86
C ASN A 105 -4.55 -3.58 25.02
N ASP A 106 -4.39 -4.54 24.13
CA ASP A 106 -3.11 -5.13 23.72
C ASP A 106 -3.32 -6.24 22.67
N THR A 107 -4.12 -5.93 21.64
CA THR A 107 -4.12 -6.80 20.46
C THR A 107 -3.04 -6.27 19.52
N PRO A 108 -1.96 -7.00 19.22
CA PRO A 108 -0.94 -6.55 18.30
C PRO A 108 -1.56 -6.18 16.96
N ALA A 109 -1.12 -5.08 16.35
CA ALA A 109 -1.62 -4.58 15.06
C ALA A 109 -1.63 -5.67 13.96
N ALA A 110 -0.71 -6.63 14.03
CA ALA A 110 -0.66 -7.78 13.13
C ALA A 110 -1.86 -8.74 13.27
N HIS A 111 -2.45 -8.88 14.47
CA HIS A 111 -3.62 -9.73 14.68
C HIS A 111 -4.88 -9.09 14.12
N ILE A 112 -5.05 -7.78 14.32
CA ILE A 112 -6.19 -7.02 13.76
C ILE A 112 -6.14 -7.05 12.23
N ALA A 113 -4.95 -6.92 11.63
CA ALA A 113 -4.78 -6.99 10.20
C ALA A 113 -5.08 -8.38 9.61
N SER A 114 -4.80 -9.47 10.34
CA SER A 114 -5.09 -10.83 9.88
C SER A 114 -6.60 -11.13 9.82
N GLU A 115 -7.40 -10.43 10.62
CA GLU A 115 -8.86 -10.56 10.61
C GLU A 115 -9.52 -9.70 9.53
N LYS A 116 -8.83 -8.68 9.02
CA LYS A 116 -9.41 -7.72 8.06
C LYS A 116 -9.29 -8.16 6.60
N TRP A 117 -8.19 -8.83 6.22
CA TRP A 117 -7.97 -9.28 4.83
C TRP A 117 -7.66 -10.77 4.77
N ASP A 118 -8.31 -11.46 3.82
CA ASP A 118 -7.98 -12.85 3.50
C ASP A 118 -6.66 -12.90 2.72
N ARG A 119 -5.63 -13.42 3.38
CA ARG A 119 -4.31 -13.60 2.76
C ARG A 119 -4.37 -14.54 1.55
N SER A 120 -5.26 -15.53 1.56
CA SER A 120 -5.41 -16.47 0.43
C SER A 120 -5.99 -15.77 -0.80
N ALA A 121 -6.91 -14.83 -0.60
CA ALA A 121 -7.46 -14.01 -1.69
C ALA A 121 -6.40 -13.06 -2.29
N ILE A 122 -5.54 -12.48 -1.44
CA ILE A 122 -4.40 -11.66 -1.93
C ILE A 122 -3.45 -12.51 -2.78
N GLU A 123 -3.07 -13.70 -2.29
CA GLU A 123 -2.18 -14.60 -3.02
C GLU A 123 -2.81 -15.07 -4.34
N ALA A 124 -4.11 -15.40 -4.36
CA ALA A 124 -4.80 -15.81 -5.59
C ALA A 124 -4.75 -14.72 -6.68
N VAL A 125 -4.92 -13.45 -6.31
CA VAL A 125 -4.79 -12.32 -7.26
C VAL A 125 -3.37 -12.18 -7.76
N LEU A 126 -2.35 -12.31 -6.89
CA LEU A 126 -0.94 -12.28 -7.28
C LEU A 126 -0.57 -13.43 -8.22
N GLU A 127 -1.07 -14.66 -7.95
CA GLU A 127 -0.84 -15.84 -8.79
C GLU A 127 -1.52 -15.73 -10.16
N ALA A 128 -2.65 -15.02 -10.23
CA ALA A 128 -3.31 -14.68 -11.50
C ALA A 128 -2.51 -13.65 -12.34
N GLY A 129 -1.40 -13.11 -11.80
CA GLY A 129 -0.61 -12.07 -12.46
C GLY A 129 -1.28 -10.70 -12.44
N GLU A 130 -2.16 -10.46 -11.50
CA GLU A 130 -2.85 -9.19 -11.26
C GLU A 130 -2.28 -8.48 -10.02
N VAL A 131 -2.65 -7.23 -9.82
CA VAL A 131 -2.24 -6.40 -8.67
C VAL A 131 -3.38 -6.38 -7.64
N PRO A 132 -3.24 -7.01 -6.46
CA PRO A 132 -4.21 -6.85 -5.39
C PRO A 132 -4.30 -5.38 -4.97
N LEU A 133 -5.52 -4.85 -4.86
CA LEU A 133 -5.78 -3.53 -4.29
C LEU A 133 -6.54 -3.72 -2.97
N LEU A 134 -5.98 -3.16 -1.90
CA LEU A 134 -6.55 -3.23 -0.56
C LEU A 134 -7.03 -1.84 -0.13
N ILE A 135 -8.21 -1.76 0.47
CA ILE A 135 -8.66 -0.54 1.15
C ILE A 135 -7.96 -0.48 2.51
N ASP A 136 -6.81 0.19 2.54
CA ASP A 136 -5.94 0.27 3.71
C ASP A 136 -5.17 1.61 3.75
N PRO A 137 -5.86 2.72 4.04
CA PRO A 137 -5.22 4.04 4.05
C PRO A 137 -4.12 4.19 5.09
N LYS A 138 -4.15 3.40 6.17
CA LYS A 138 -3.16 3.44 7.24
C LYS A 138 -1.94 2.55 7.00
N GLY A 139 -2.04 1.56 6.09
CA GLY A 139 -0.98 0.59 5.84
C GLY A 139 -0.88 -0.50 6.91
N GLU A 140 -2.00 -0.84 7.56
CA GLU A 140 -2.06 -1.90 8.60
C GLU A 140 -1.66 -3.27 8.04
N SER A 141 -1.98 -3.53 6.77
CA SER A 141 -1.60 -4.76 6.07
C SER A 141 -0.09 -4.95 5.88
N ILE A 142 0.72 -3.89 5.96
CA ILE A 142 2.18 -3.95 5.80
C ILE A 142 2.80 -4.87 6.86
N ALA A 143 2.37 -4.75 8.11
CA ALA A 143 2.87 -5.59 9.21
C ALA A 143 2.50 -7.08 9.03
N LEU A 144 1.33 -7.36 8.44
CA LEU A 144 0.86 -8.70 8.10
C LEU A 144 1.65 -9.32 6.94
N LEU A 145 1.83 -8.54 5.86
CA LEU A 145 2.36 -9.03 4.58
C LEU A 145 3.89 -9.05 4.54
N LYS A 146 4.55 -8.22 5.37
CA LYS A 146 6.02 -8.13 5.51
C LYS A 146 6.72 -8.01 4.14
N PRO A 147 6.48 -6.93 3.39
CA PRO A 147 7.05 -6.75 2.06
C PRO A 147 8.57 -6.56 2.11
N ASP A 148 9.24 -6.85 0.99
CA ASP A 148 10.64 -6.50 0.79
C ASP A 148 10.83 -4.97 0.61
N VAL A 149 9.82 -4.31 0.01
CA VAL A 149 9.85 -2.88 -0.29
C VAL A 149 8.48 -2.24 -0.04
N VAL A 150 8.49 -1.04 0.56
CA VAL A 150 7.34 -0.13 0.60
C VAL A 150 7.64 1.10 -0.25
N VAL A 151 6.71 1.46 -1.13
CA VAL A 151 6.77 2.71 -1.91
C VAL A 151 5.58 3.57 -1.52
N ASP A 152 5.81 4.71 -0.89
CA ASP A 152 4.74 5.69 -0.66
C ASP A 152 4.65 6.64 -1.86
N ALA A 153 3.58 6.48 -2.62
CA ALA A 153 3.23 7.27 -3.80
C ALA A 153 1.84 7.92 -3.66
N ILE A 154 1.41 8.20 -2.43
CA ILE A 154 0.14 8.91 -2.16
C ILE A 154 0.20 10.35 -2.70
N ILE A 155 1.39 10.95 -2.72
CA ILE A 155 1.65 12.35 -3.18
C ILE A 155 0.84 13.38 -2.37
N ALA A 156 0.72 13.16 -1.08
CA ALA A 156 -0.04 14.05 -0.18
C ALA A 156 0.70 15.34 0.20
N LYS A 157 1.92 15.57 -0.29
CA LYS A 157 2.82 16.69 0.07
C LYS A 157 3.20 16.75 1.55
N LYS A 158 2.82 15.76 2.31
CA LYS A 158 3.18 15.52 3.72
C LYS A 158 3.20 14.02 3.98
N ASN A 159 4.01 13.59 4.93
CA ASN A 159 4.02 12.19 5.36
C ASN A 159 2.70 11.85 6.08
N LEU A 160 2.02 10.79 5.62
CA LEU A 160 0.78 10.25 6.20
C LEU A 160 1.03 8.97 7.00
N GLY A 161 2.13 8.95 7.76
CA GLY A 161 2.46 7.86 8.68
C GLY A 161 3.36 6.78 8.09
N THR A 162 4.06 7.05 6.98
CA THR A 162 5.11 6.14 6.49
C THR A 162 6.37 6.29 7.34
N THR A 163 6.91 5.17 7.80
CA THR A 163 8.11 5.11 8.61
C THR A 163 9.15 4.19 7.97
N ILE A 164 10.43 4.45 8.28
CA ILE A 164 11.58 3.75 7.67
C ILE A 164 11.61 2.25 7.99
N ASP A 165 10.97 1.82 9.05
CA ASP A 165 10.91 0.44 9.57
C ASP A 165 9.75 -0.39 8.99
N MET A 166 8.93 0.17 8.12
CA MET A 166 7.83 -0.57 7.47
C MET A 166 8.32 -1.73 6.57
N ALA A 167 9.54 -1.63 6.04
CA ALA A 167 10.16 -2.67 5.21
C ALA A 167 11.68 -2.52 5.19
N PRO A 168 12.45 -3.54 4.73
CA PRO A 168 13.89 -3.43 4.49
C PRO A 168 14.30 -2.27 3.58
N LEU A 169 13.41 -1.87 2.67
CA LEU A 169 13.56 -0.68 1.84
C LEU A 169 12.23 0.09 1.79
N VAL A 170 12.26 1.34 2.23
CA VAL A 170 11.12 2.26 2.17
C VAL A 170 11.48 3.46 1.31
N ILE A 171 10.63 3.77 0.31
CA ILE A 171 10.84 4.82 -0.68
C ILE A 171 9.66 5.78 -0.63
N GLY A 172 9.91 7.07 -0.42
CA GLY A 172 8.91 8.12 -0.52
C GLY A 172 8.97 8.80 -1.88
N VAL A 173 7.83 9.08 -2.49
CA VAL A 173 7.75 9.80 -3.77
C VAL A 173 7.23 11.21 -3.54
N GLY A 174 8.03 12.19 -3.91
CA GLY A 174 7.70 13.61 -3.79
C GLY A 174 7.97 14.20 -2.40
N PRO A 175 7.46 15.42 -2.17
CA PRO A 175 7.68 16.17 -0.93
C PRO A 175 6.91 15.57 0.25
N GLY A 176 7.43 15.81 1.45
CA GLY A 176 6.84 15.36 2.71
C GLY A 176 7.66 14.30 3.42
N PHE A 177 8.70 13.76 2.78
CA PHE A 177 9.60 12.77 3.34
C PHE A 177 11.02 13.31 3.45
N THR A 178 11.74 12.88 4.48
CA THR A 178 13.17 13.11 4.66
C THR A 178 13.91 11.78 4.51
N ALA A 179 14.77 11.66 3.52
CA ALA A 179 15.62 10.49 3.31
C ALA A 179 16.57 10.28 4.50
N GLY A 180 16.70 9.04 4.97
CA GLY A 180 17.48 8.67 6.14
C GLY A 180 16.76 8.90 7.48
N HIS A 181 15.54 9.45 7.47
CA HIS A 181 14.73 9.68 8.66
C HIS A 181 13.35 9.01 8.56
N ASP A 182 12.50 9.46 7.62
CA ASP A 182 11.15 8.90 7.41
C ASP A 182 11.19 7.68 6.50
N VAL A 183 12.08 7.73 5.51
CA VAL A 183 12.24 6.73 4.46
C VAL A 183 13.72 6.55 4.14
N HIS A 184 14.09 5.44 3.49
CA HIS A 184 15.48 5.23 3.06
C HIS A 184 15.85 6.11 1.88
N LEU A 185 14.96 6.28 0.93
CA LEU A 185 15.14 7.05 -0.31
C LEU A 185 13.95 7.94 -0.58
N VAL A 186 14.19 9.11 -1.17
CA VAL A 186 13.13 9.97 -1.70
C VAL A 186 13.31 10.09 -3.22
N ILE A 187 12.22 10.01 -3.98
CA ILE A 187 12.22 10.25 -5.43
C ILE A 187 11.63 11.64 -5.69
N GLU A 188 12.37 12.48 -6.40
CA GLU A 188 11.91 13.81 -6.79
C GLU A 188 10.74 13.73 -7.77
N SER A 189 9.62 14.36 -7.43
CA SER A 189 8.41 14.41 -8.26
C SER A 189 8.16 15.76 -8.91
N MET A 190 8.94 16.78 -8.56
CA MET A 190 8.82 18.10 -9.16
C MET A 190 9.20 18.06 -10.65
N ARG A 191 8.34 18.59 -11.51
CA ARG A 191 8.62 18.68 -12.94
C ARG A 191 9.84 19.56 -13.22
N GLY A 192 10.72 19.11 -14.10
CA GLY A 192 11.93 19.83 -14.47
C GLY A 192 13.16 18.92 -14.50
N HIS A 193 14.33 19.52 -14.42
CA HIS A 193 15.63 18.84 -14.61
C HIS A 193 15.87 17.73 -13.57
N ASN A 194 15.35 17.88 -12.35
CA ASN A 194 15.56 16.93 -11.25
C ASN A 194 14.47 15.85 -11.14
N LEU A 195 13.48 15.82 -12.03
CA LEU A 195 12.42 14.82 -11.99
C LEU A 195 12.99 13.40 -11.97
N ALA A 196 12.47 12.56 -11.08
CA ALA A 196 12.90 11.20 -10.83
C ALA A 196 14.32 11.04 -10.24
N ARG A 197 14.95 12.13 -9.79
CA ARG A 197 16.23 12.05 -9.07
C ARG A 197 16.04 11.28 -7.76
N ILE A 198 16.96 10.38 -7.49
CA ILE A 198 17.06 9.66 -6.21
C ILE A 198 17.79 10.56 -5.21
N ILE A 199 17.16 10.78 -4.06
CA ILE A 199 17.65 11.57 -2.95
C ILE A 199 17.92 10.60 -1.78
N THR A 200 19.17 10.53 -1.36
CA THR A 200 19.61 9.66 -0.26
C THR A 200 19.80 10.42 1.05
N ASP A 201 19.79 11.74 0.99
CA ASP A 201 19.90 12.66 2.14
C ASP A 201 19.08 13.92 1.83
N GLY A 202 18.20 14.31 2.75
CA GLY A 202 17.33 15.47 2.61
C GLY A 202 15.96 15.16 2.01
N MET A 203 15.34 16.14 1.35
CA MET A 203 13.94 16.15 0.94
C MET A 203 13.79 16.48 -0.55
N ALA A 204 12.68 16.02 -1.15
CA ALA A 204 12.24 16.51 -2.47
C ALA A 204 11.77 17.96 -2.37
N GLN A 205 11.81 18.67 -3.51
CA GLN A 205 11.36 20.05 -3.57
C GLN A 205 9.84 20.15 -3.39
N PRO A 206 9.34 21.18 -2.68
CA PRO A 206 7.92 21.41 -2.56
C PRO A 206 7.29 21.67 -3.96
N ASN A 207 6.30 20.88 -4.31
CA ASN A 207 5.49 21.12 -5.51
C ASN A 207 4.44 22.19 -5.18
N THR A 208 4.44 23.27 -5.90
CA THR A 208 3.44 24.36 -5.82
C THR A 208 2.20 24.00 -6.64
#